data_78dd849cb43531cf435b7ab4f2d15aa0
#
_entry.id   78dd849cb43531cf435b7ab4f2d15aa0
#
_cell.length_a   1.000
_cell.length_b   1.000
_cell.length_c   1.000
_cell.angle_alpha   90.00
_cell.angle_beta   90.00
_cell.angle_gamma   90.00
#
_symmetry.space_group_name_H-M   'P 1'
#
loop_
_entity.id
_entity.type
_entity.pdbx_description
1 polymer ?
#
loop_
_entity_poly.entity_id
_entity_poly.type
_entity_poly.pdbx_seq_one_letter_code
_entity_poly.pdbx_strand_id
1 'polypeptide(L)'
;MKKILLLALVFVAGTALSTAEAGKKDKKDKKKKAKTEAAAEAPQTPVVALATSSDTTSYAAGYAATQGLMPYLQRQLHVDTAYIAEFVRGYREAVSKAGDPAFVAYSAGASIAEQAKNQILPSVSRNLEGSNDSITAALFHEGFLAGVNADTTYFNGQTAGQHMQARVKAVQDAKNAAYKAENEKWLQENATKPGVVTTASGLQYKVLNTGNGAKPEKTQTVEVIYEGKTIDGNVFDATSRHQGAKTDKFRCDQVIKGWTEALTSMTVGSKWEIYIPQNLAYGERQAGQIKPYSTLIFTVELVGIEQEAKADTAETTTTAKSATSAKKAAANKKTTKRKK
;
A
#
# COMPACT_ATOMS: atom_id res chain seq x y z
N MET A 1 -20.98 -15.08 -21.20
CA MET A 1 -20.58 -16.30 -20.47
C MET A 1 -20.22 -15.88 -19.04
N LYS A 2 -21.12 -16.15 -18.09
CA LYS A 2 -20.98 -15.77 -16.67
C LYS A 2 -20.06 -16.78 -15.98
N LYS A 3 -18.89 -16.32 -15.51
CA LYS A 3 -18.02 -17.14 -14.66
C LYS A 3 -18.52 -17.01 -13.22
N ILE A 4 -19.19 -18.07 -12.76
CA ILE A 4 -19.50 -18.27 -11.34
C ILE A 4 -18.21 -18.67 -10.67
N LEU A 5 -17.71 -17.83 -9.77
CA LEU A 5 -16.53 -18.11 -8.95
C LEU A 5 -16.98 -19.04 -7.81
N LEU A 6 -16.73 -20.34 -7.94
CA LEU A 6 -16.85 -21.29 -6.85
C LEU A 6 -15.66 -21.08 -5.91
N LEU A 7 -15.90 -20.50 -4.73
CA LEU A 7 -14.92 -20.48 -3.65
C LEU A 7 -14.87 -21.86 -3.02
N ALA A 8 -13.88 -22.68 -3.41
CA ALA A 8 -13.54 -23.88 -2.70
C ALA A 8 -12.81 -23.49 -1.39
N LEU A 9 -13.46 -23.71 -0.25
CA LEU A 9 -12.84 -23.60 1.07
C LEU A 9 -11.89 -24.78 1.28
N VAL A 10 -10.61 -24.57 1.09
CA VAL A 10 -9.55 -25.53 1.47
C VAL A 10 -9.18 -25.25 2.91
N PHE A 11 -9.60 -26.13 3.82
CA PHE A 11 -9.13 -26.12 5.22
C PHE A 11 -7.79 -26.87 5.32
N VAL A 12 -6.73 -26.15 5.65
CA VAL A 12 -5.44 -26.76 6.02
C VAL A 12 -5.46 -27.02 7.52
N ALA A 13 -5.49 -28.31 7.89
CA ALA A 13 -5.36 -28.75 9.27
C ALA A 13 -3.91 -28.70 9.71
N GLY A 14 -3.57 -27.77 10.61
CA GLY A 14 -2.30 -27.77 11.36
C GLY A 14 -2.50 -28.43 12.70
N THR A 15 -1.92 -29.61 12.90
CA THR A 15 -1.86 -30.32 14.19
C THR A 15 -0.79 -29.70 15.08
N ALA A 16 -1.16 -29.24 16.27
CA ALA A 16 -0.22 -29.08 17.37
C ALA A 16 -0.83 -29.66 18.66
N LEU A 17 -0.27 -30.78 19.09
CA LEU A 17 -0.43 -31.31 20.42
C LEU A 17 0.29 -30.39 21.44
N SER A 18 -0.34 -30.07 22.53
CA SER A 18 0.39 -29.95 23.81
C SER A 18 -0.50 -30.18 25.02
N THR A 19 0.04 -30.86 25.94
CA THR A 19 -0.37 -31.58 27.10
C THR A 19 -0.89 -30.72 28.25
N ALA A 20 -1.69 -31.42 29.08
CA ALA A 20 -2.32 -30.96 30.31
C ALA A 20 -1.34 -30.51 31.42
N GLU A 21 -1.82 -29.67 32.31
CA GLU A 21 -1.62 -29.91 33.75
C GLU A 21 -2.69 -29.26 34.62
N ALA A 22 -3.02 -29.94 35.68
CA ALA A 22 -4.13 -29.73 36.60
C ALA A 22 -3.72 -28.84 37.78
N GLY A 23 -4.63 -28.04 38.28
CA GLY A 23 -4.47 -27.32 39.54
C GLY A 23 -5.84 -27.10 40.24
N LYS A 24 -5.99 -27.67 41.43
CA LYS A 24 -7.17 -27.77 42.30
C LYS A 24 -7.46 -26.53 43.13
N LYS A 25 -8.78 -26.42 43.51
CA LYS A 25 -9.37 -25.82 44.72
C LYS A 25 -9.53 -24.29 44.75
N ASP A 26 -10.62 -23.67 45.20
CA ASP A 26 -11.51 -23.96 46.34
C ASP A 26 -12.87 -23.26 46.22
N LYS A 27 -13.85 -23.83 46.95
CA LYS A 27 -15.24 -23.40 47.14
C LYS A 27 -15.39 -22.05 47.83
N LYS A 28 -16.39 -21.27 47.45
CA LYS A 28 -17.31 -20.62 48.44
C LYS A 28 -18.66 -20.25 47.81
N ASP A 29 -19.68 -20.78 48.42
CA ASP A 29 -21.11 -20.57 48.21
C ASP A 29 -21.52 -19.09 48.33
N LYS A 30 -22.37 -18.61 47.41
CA LYS A 30 -23.43 -17.64 47.76
C LYS A 30 -24.65 -17.87 46.87
N LYS A 31 -25.69 -18.41 47.51
CA LYS A 31 -27.09 -18.44 47.07
C LYS A 31 -27.55 -17.07 46.60
N LYS A 32 -28.03 -16.98 45.36
CA LYS A 32 -29.00 -15.96 44.95
C LYS A 32 -30.04 -16.59 44.01
N LYS A 33 -31.27 -16.38 44.35
CA LYS A 33 -32.53 -16.87 43.78
C LYS A 33 -32.48 -16.92 42.23
N ALA A 34 -32.74 -18.11 41.71
CA ALA A 34 -33.09 -18.35 40.34
C ALA A 34 -34.48 -17.78 40.04
N LYS A 35 -34.56 -16.86 39.11
CA LYS A 35 -35.77 -16.53 38.39
C LYS A 35 -35.83 -17.50 37.24
N THR A 36 -36.79 -18.38 37.25
CA THR A 36 -37.03 -19.39 36.21
C THR A 36 -37.46 -18.66 34.95
N GLU A 37 -36.55 -18.41 34.06
CA GLU A 37 -36.83 -18.09 32.67
C GLU A 37 -36.91 -19.45 31.94
N ALA A 38 -38.06 -19.65 31.29
CA ALA A 38 -38.33 -20.87 30.54
C ALA A 38 -37.18 -21.15 29.54
N ALA A 39 -36.48 -22.25 29.73
CA ALA A 39 -35.55 -22.76 28.77
C ALA A 39 -36.33 -23.00 27.46
N ALA A 40 -36.05 -22.23 26.43
CA ALA A 40 -36.54 -22.51 25.10
C ALA A 40 -36.01 -23.90 24.71
N GLU A 41 -36.93 -24.82 24.50
CA GLU A 41 -36.66 -26.19 24.05
C GLU A 41 -35.77 -26.13 22.82
N ALA A 42 -34.59 -26.76 22.89
CA ALA A 42 -33.68 -26.80 21.76
C ALA A 42 -34.43 -27.36 20.54
N PRO A 43 -34.36 -26.75 19.36
CA PRO A 43 -35.11 -27.21 18.20
C PRO A 43 -34.73 -28.67 17.91
N GLN A 44 -35.70 -29.57 18.09
CA GLN A 44 -35.50 -30.99 17.82
C GLN A 44 -35.15 -31.14 16.34
N THR A 45 -33.96 -31.66 16.07
CA THR A 45 -33.53 -31.96 14.72
C THR A 45 -34.47 -33.10 14.21
N PRO A 46 -35.18 -32.92 13.08
CA PRO A 46 -36.00 -33.96 12.53
C PRO A 46 -35.18 -35.24 12.34
N VAL A 47 -35.67 -36.38 12.84
CA VAL A 47 -35.01 -37.65 12.68
C VAL A 47 -35.07 -38.01 11.21
N VAL A 48 -33.90 -37.98 10.54
CA VAL A 48 -33.77 -38.37 9.12
C VAL A 48 -33.59 -39.87 9.04
N ALA A 49 -34.45 -40.56 8.28
CA ALA A 49 -34.27 -41.98 8.00
C ALA A 49 -33.16 -42.19 6.96
N LEU A 50 -32.12 -42.89 7.33
CA LEU A 50 -31.01 -43.27 6.43
C LEU A 50 -31.25 -44.70 5.94
N ALA A 51 -32.09 -44.83 4.90
CA ALA A 51 -32.54 -46.12 4.42
C ALA A 51 -31.56 -46.78 3.41
N THR A 52 -30.82 -45.98 2.69
CA THR A 52 -29.89 -46.44 1.65
C THR A 52 -28.44 -46.07 1.97
N SER A 53 -27.50 -46.73 1.30
CA SER A 53 -26.08 -46.36 1.36
C SER A 53 -25.84 -44.92 0.85
N SER A 54 -26.63 -44.47 -0.15
CA SER A 54 -26.58 -43.12 -0.66
C SER A 54 -27.03 -42.09 0.40
N ASP A 55 -28.09 -42.38 1.15
CA ASP A 55 -28.58 -41.53 2.22
C ASP A 55 -27.52 -41.37 3.34
N THR A 56 -26.93 -42.53 3.73
CA THR A 56 -25.87 -42.54 4.74
C THR A 56 -24.65 -41.74 4.29
N THR A 57 -24.22 -41.91 3.02
CA THR A 57 -23.08 -41.20 2.46
C THR A 57 -23.35 -39.69 2.35
N SER A 58 -24.56 -39.32 1.90
CA SER A 58 -24.95 -37.91 1.79
C SER A 58 -24.98 -37.23 3.16
N TYR A 59 -25.55 -37.88 4.16
CA TYR A 59 -25.61 -37.36 5.53
C TYR A 59 -24.19 -37.24 6.12
N ALA A 60 -23.36 -38.25 5.96
CA ALA A 60 -21.99 -38.26 6.45
C ALA A 60 -21.13 -37.14 5.79
N ALA A 61 -21.31 -36.92 4.48
CA ALA A 61 -20.63 -35.86 3.77
C ALA A 61 -21.02 -34.46 4.30
N GLY A 62 -22.32 -34.25 4.54
CA GLY A 62 -22.82 -33.03 5.18
C GLY A 62 -22.24 -32.80 6.57
N TYR A 63 -22.20 -33.87 7.39
CA TYR A 63 -21.60 -33.79 8.73
C TYR A 63 -20.09 -33.50 8.67
N ALA A 64 -19.36 -34.18 7.81
CA ALA A 64 -17.93 -33.98 7.62
C ALA A 64 -17.58 -32.58 7.15
N ALA A 65 -18.45 -31.96 6.35
CA ALA A 65 -18.27 -30.58 5.88
C ALA A 65 -18.32 -29.51 6.99
N THR A 66 -18.78 -29.89 8.20
CA THR A 66 -18.80 -28.97 9.35
C THR A 66 -17.49 -28.94 10.13
N GLN A 67 -16.48 -29.75 9.76
CA GLN A 67 -15.18 -29.72 10.43
C GLN A 67 -14.54 -28.33 10.33
N GLY A 68 -14.19 -27.73 11.48
CA GLY A 68 -13.65 -26.38 11.55
C GLY A 68 -14.67 -25.25 11.40
N LEU A 69 -15.95 -25.54 11.17
CA LEU A 69 -16.98 -24.52 11.01
C LEU A 69 -17.19 -23.69 12.27
N MET A 70 -17.23 -24.31 13.45
CA MET A 70 -17.44 -23.56 14.70
C MET A 70 -16.35 -22.54 15.00
N PRO A 71 -15.04 -22.86 14.92
CA PRO A 71 -13.99 -21.84 15.01
C PRO A 71 -14.09 -20.75 13.96
N TYR A 72 -14.51 -21.06 12.75
CA TYR A 72 -14.72 -20.10 11.68
C TYR A 72 -15.86 -19.12 12.01
N LEU A 73 -17.02 -19.65 12.43
CA LEU A 73 -18.18 -18.84 12.85
C LEU A 73 -17.78 -17.85 13.95
N GLN A 74 -17.05 -18.32 14.97
CA GLN A 74 -16.63 -17.49 16.10
C GLN A 74 -15.58 -16.44 15.74
N ARG A 75 -14.53 -16.86 15.02
CA ARG A 75 -13.35 -16.01 14.79
C ARG A 75 -13.50 -15.09 13.58
N GLN A 76 -14.15 -15.55 12.52
CA GLN A 76 -14.28 -14.80 11.28
C GLN A 76 -15.63 -14.09 11.17
N LEU A 77 -16.70 -14.76 11.56
CA LEU A 77 -18.05 -14.20 11.47
C LEU A 77 -18.57 -13.65 12.81
N HIS A 78 -17.77 -13.76 13.88
CA HIS A 78 -18.10 -13.25 15.22
C HIS A 78 -19.44 -13.72 15.75
N VAL A 79 -19.83 -14.95 15.38
CA VAL A 79 -21.07 -15.58 15.86
C VAL A 79 -20.86 -16.09 17.28
N ASP A 80 -21.63 -15.58 18.23
CA ASP A 80 -21.67 -16.12 19.58
C ASP A 80 -22.38 -17.49 19.57
N THR A 81 -21.77 -18.49 20.20
CA THR A 81 -22.30 -19.85 20.29
C THR A 81 -23.66 -19.92 21.00
N ALA A 82 -23.99 -18.94 21.86
CA ALA A 82 -25.32 -18.81 22.44
C ALA A 82 -26.44 -18.66 21.40
N TYR A 83 -26.12 -18.17 20.20
CA TYR A 83 -27.04 -17.97 19.08
C TYR A 83 -26.90 -18.99 17.96
N ILE A 84 -26.25 -20.14 18.18
CA ILE A 84 -26.06 -21.15 17.13
C ILE A 84 -27.38 -21.69 16.56
N ALA A 85 -28.46 -21.68 17.36
CA ALA A 85 -29.79 -22.05 16.90
C ALA A 85 -30.29 -21.11 15.77
N GLU A 86 -29.97 -19.81 15.85
CA GLU A 86 -30.31 -18.85 14.82
C GLU A 86 -29.52 -19.09 13.54
N PHE A 87 -28.25 -19.45 13.66
CA PHE A 87 -27.44 -19.88 12.52
C PHE A 87 -28.08 -21.08 11.81
N VAL A 88 -28.48 -22.11 12.56
CA VAL A 88 -29.15 -23.30 12.00
C VAL A 88 -30.47 -22.92 11.34
N ARG A 89 -31.26 -22.05 11.95
CA ARG A 89 -32.51 -21.52 11.38
C ARG A 89 -32.25 -20.82 10.04
N GLY A 90 -31.29 -19.89 10.03
CA GLY A 90 -30.92 -19.15 8.81
C GLY A 90 -30.42 -20.06 7.70
N TYR A 91 -29.59 -21.08 8.03
CA TYR A 91 -29.12 -22.06 7.07
C TYR A 91 -30.27 -22.87 6.42
N ARG A 92 -31.21 -23.36 7.25
CA ARG A 92 -32.39 -24.09 6.74
C ARG A 92 -33.25 -23.21 5.85
N GLU A 93 -33.50 -21.96 6.26
CA GLU A 93 -34.28 -21.02 5.45
C GLU A 93 -33.61 -20.74 4.11
N ALA A 94 -32.31 -20.53 4.10
CA ALA A 94 -31.54 -20.28 2.87
C ALA A 94 -31.60 -21.47 1.91
N VAL A 95 -31.50 -22.70 2.43
CA VAL A 95 -31.63 -23.93 1.61
C VAL A 95 -33.06 -24.07 1.08
N SER A 96 -34.09 -23.84 1.91
CA SER A 96 -35.49 -24.02 1.51
C SER A 96 -35.97 -22.97 0.50
N LYS A 97 -35.38 -21.76 0.55
CA LYS A 97 -35.70 -20.63 -0.36
C LYS A 97 -34.65 -20.45 -1.46
N ALA A 98 -33.82 -21.44 -1.71
CA ALA A 98 -32.82 -21.36 -2.75
C ALA A 98 -33.49 -21.11 -4.12
N GLY A 99 -33.15 -19.99 -4.77
CA GLY A 99 -33.75 -19.57 -6.06
C GLY A 99 -34.99 -18.70 -5.95
N ASP A 100 -35.55 -18.46 -4.74
CA ASP A 100 -36.57 -17.42 -4.56
C ASP A 100 -35.96 -16.01 -4.77
N PRO A 101 -36.41 -15.24 -5.77
CA PRO A 101 -35.83 -13.94 -6.08
C PRO A 101 -35.92 -12.94 -4.93
N ALA A 102 -37.01 -12.96 -4.15
CA ALA A 102 -37.20 -12.07 -3.02
C ALA A 102 -36.22 -12.40 -1.89
N PHE A 103 -36.01 -13.68 -1.60
CA PHE A 103 -35.03 -14.11 -0.60
C PHE A 103 -33.60 -13.83 -1.04
N VAL A 104 -33.28 -14.02 -2.32
CA VAL A 104 -31.95 -13.69 -2.88
C VAL A 104 -31.68 -12.18 -2.72
N ALA A 105 -32.67 -11.33 -3.03
CA ALA A 105 -32.54 -9.88 -2.86
C ALA A 105 -32.35 -9.47 -1.40
N TYR A 106 -33.14 -10.05 -0.48
CA TYR A 106 -33.02 -9.83 0.96
C TYR A 106 -31.62 -10.23 1.49
N SER A 107 -31.16 -11.43 1.11
CA SER A 107 -29.85 -11.94 1.54
C SER A 107 -28.69 -11.08 0.99
N ALA A 108 -28.83 -10.60 -0.25
CA ALA A 108 -27.88 -9.68 -0.85
C ALA A 108 -27.83 -8.35 -0.09
N GLY A 109 -29.01 -7.81 0.31
CA GLY A 109 -29.10 -6.61 1.14
C GLY A 109 -28.39 -6.76 2.48
N ALA A 110 -28.58 -7.87 3.19
CA ALA A 110 -27.91 -8.16 4.44
C ALA A 110 -26.37 -8.24 4.27
N SER A 111 -25.90 -8.94 3.22
CA SER A 111 -24.47 -9.04 2.92
C SER A 111 -23.84 -7.69 2.58
N ILE A 112 -24.52 -6.88 1.77
CA ILE A 112 -24.04 -5.53 1.41
C ILE A 112 -24.02 -4.60 2.62
N ALA A 113 -25.01 -4.70 3.51
CA ALA A 113 -25.02 -3.91 4.75
C ALA A 113 -23.82 -4.22 5.65
N GLU A 114 -23.44 -5.50 5.75
CA GLU A 114 -22.24 -5.91 6.48
C GLU A 114 -20.95 -5.37 5.82
N GLN A 115 -20.83 -5.46 4.51
CA GLN A 115 -19.69 -4.87 3.78
C GLN A 115 -19.65 -3.35 3.95
N ALA A 116 -20.79 -2.69 3.87
CA ALA A 116 -20.90 -1.25 4.05
C ALA A 116 -20.40 -0.84 5.45
N LYS A 117 -20.82 -1.56 6.49
CA LYS A 117 -20.40 -1.33 7.88
C LYS A 117 -18.91 -1.60 8.10
N ASN A 118 -18.40 -2.74 7.60
CA ASN A 118 -17.06 -3.23 7.96
C ASN A 118 -15.94 -2.72 7.05
N GLN A 119 -16.25 -2.30 5.82
CA GLN A 119 -15.25 -1.91 4.82
C GLN A 119 -15.48 -0.50 4.27
N ILE A 120 -16.68 -0.19 3.77
CA ILE A 120 -16.92 1.06 3.05
C ILE A 120 -16.92 2.24 4.02
N LEU A 121 -17.73 2.19 5.07
CA LEU A 121 -17.84 3.26 6.05
C LEU A 121 -16.51 3.59 6.73
N PRO A 122 -15.71 2.61 7.22
CA PRO A 122 -14.38 2.90 7.76
C PRO A 122 -13.41 3.48 6.74
N SER A 123 -13.50 3.06 5.47
CA SER A 123 -12.67 3.60 4.40
C SER A 123 -13.00 5.06 4.11
N VAL A 124 -14.29 5.40 3.99
CA VAL A 124 -14.74 6.77 3.77
C VAL A 124 -14.37 7.66 4.96
N SER A 125 -14.54 7.18 6.19
CA SER A 125 -14.18 7.91 7.41
C SER A 125 -12.68 8.25 7.46
N ARG A 126 -11.80 7.31 7.10
CA ARG A 126 -10.35 7.56 7.05
C ARG A 126 -9.96 8.65 6.06
N ASN A 127 -10.69 8.79 4.94
CA ASN A 127 -10.42 9.85 3.96
C ASN A 127 -10.68 11.26 4.50
N LEU A 128 -11.52 11.37 5.55
CA LEU A 128 -11.86 12.63 6.21
C LEU A 128 -11.13 12.82 7.56
N GLU A 129 -10.29 11.86 7.95
CA GLU A 129 -9.54 11.92 9.21
C GLU A 129 -8.66 13.18 9.28
N GLY A 130 -8.71 13.86 10.42
CA GLY A 130 -7.99 15.12 10.66
C GLY A 130 -8.75 16.35 10.15
N SER A 131 -9.99 16.21 9.68
CA SER A 131 -10.90 17.32 9.41
C SER A 131 -11.98 17.44 10.52
N ASN A 132 -12.76 18.52 10.44
CA ASN A 132 -13.93 18.71 11.29
C ASN A 132 -15.15 17.88 10.82
N ASP A 133 -15.07 17.25 9.66
CA ASP A 133 -16.15 16.40 9.14
C ASP A 133 -16.01 14.98 9.70
N SER A 134 -17.10 14.47 10.20
CA SER A 134 -17.23 13.06 10.62
C SER A 134 -18.37 12.40 9.88
N ILE A 135 -18.20 11.12 9.57
CA ILE A 135 -19.28 10.34 8.95
C ILE A 135 -20.15 9.75 10.05
N THR A 136 -21.42 10.15 10.09
CA THR A 136 -22.43 9.55 10.93
C THR A 136 -22.95 8.28 10.27
N ALA A 137 -22.78 7.13 10.91
CA ALA A 137 -23.16 5.83 10.35
C ALA A 137 -24.62 5.77 9.91
N ALA A 138 -25.54 6.30 10.74
CA ALA A 138 -26.96 6.32 10.39
C ALA A 138 -27.23 7.09 9.09
N LEU A 139 -26.68 8.31 8.95
CA LEU A 139 -26.86 9.11 7.73
C LEU A 139 -26.15 8.51 6.52
N PHE A 140 -25.04 7.81 6.72
CA PHE A 140 -24.38 7.07 5.65
C PHE A 140 -25.30 5.98 5.10
N HIS A 141 -25.96 5.20 5.97
CA HIS A 141 -26.87 4.14 5.56
C HIS A 141 -28.12 4.70 4.88
N GLU A 142 -28.68 5.80 5.39
CA GLU A 142 -29.83 6.47 4.73
C GLU A 142 -29.46 6.99 3.34
N GLY A 143 -28.29 7.62 3.20
CA GLY A 143 -27.80 8.06 1.88
C GLY A 143 -27.54 6.91 0.92
N PHE A 144 -27.06 5.76 1.43
CA PHE A 144 -26.89 4.54 0.64
C PHE A 144 -28.24 4.04 0.11
N LEU A 145 -29.25 3.96 0.99
CA LEU A 145 -30.60 3.52 0.61
C LEU A 145 -31.29 4.50 -0.35
N ALA A 146 -31.11 5.81 -0.16
CA ALA A 146 -31.57 6.83 -1.08
C ALA A 146 -31.00 6.61 -2.49
N GLY A 147 -29.68 6.33 -2.56
CA GLY A 147 -29.03 6.02 -3.83
C GLY A 147 -29.57 4.77 -4.53
N VAL A 148 -29.85 3.69 -3.76
CA VAL A 148 -30.44 2.45 -4.28
C VAL A 148 -31.87 2.70 -4.82
N ASN A 149 -32.64 3.54 -4.14
CA ASN A 149 -34.00 3.89 -4.50
C ASN A 149 -34.10 4.98 -5.60
N ALA A 150 -32.96 5.48 -6.09
CA ALA A 150 -32.88 6.61 -7.00
C ALA A 150 -33.58 7.89 -6.46
N ASP A 151 -33.58 8.04 -5.13
CA ASP A 151 -34.05 9.25 -4.48
C ASP A 151 -33.03 10.37 -4.64
N THR A 152 -33.46 11.46 -5.30
CA THR A 152 -32.60 12.62 -5.61
C THR A 152 -32.93 13.85 -4.76
N THR A 153 -33.63 13.68 -3.65
CA THR A 153 -34.07 14.79 -2.77
C THR A 153 -32.88 15.67 -2.34
N TYR A 154 -31.76 15.08 -1.95
CA TYR A 154 -30.58 15.82 -1.52
C TYR A 154 -29.45 15.75 -2.55
N PHE A 155 -29.20 14.57 -3.12
CA PHE A 155 -28.12 14.32 -4.06
C PHE A 155 -28.57 13.38 -5.17
N ASN A 156 -27.98 13.50 -6.33
CA ASN A 156 -27.89 12.41 -7.29
C ASN A 156 -26.46 11.80 -7.26
N GLY A 157 -26.23 10.70 -7.95
CA GLY A 157 -24.94 10.02 -7.92
C GLY A 157 -23.77 10.90 -8.34
N GLN A 158 -23.95 11.83 -9.28
CA GLN A 158 -22.93 12.77 -9.72
C GLN A 158 -22.63 13.83 -8.66
N THR A 159 -23.66 14.49 -8.13
CA THR A 159 -23.48 15.56 -7.14
C THR A 159 -22.96 15.03 -5.81
N ALA A 160 -23.38 13.83 -5.38
CA ALA A 160 -22.82 13.16 -4.21
C ALA A 160 -21.33 12.86 -4.39
N GLY A 161 -20.94 12.31 -5.55
CA GLY A 161 -19.55 12.03 -5.89
C GLY A 161 -18.68 13.30 -5.88
N GLN A 162 -19.16 14.37 -6.53
CA GLN A 162 -18.48 15.66 -6.57
C GLN A 162 -18.32 16.27 -5.17
N HIS A 163 -19.36 16.21 -4.34
CA HIS A 163 -19.30 16.69 -2.96
C HIS A 163 -18.23 15.93 -2.16
N MET A 164 -18.26 14.61 -2.19
CA MET A 164 -17.26 13.80 -1.47
C MET A 164 -15.84 14.03 -1.98
N GLN A 165 -15.65 14.11 -3.30
CA GLN A 165 -14.35 14.39 -3.89
C GLN A 165 -13.81 15.77 -3.45
N ALA A 166 -14.66 16.80 -3.43
CA ALA A 166 -14.26 18.13 -2.97
C ALA A 166 -13.87 18.12 -1.48
N ARG A 167 -14.61 17.40 -0.63
CA ARG A 167 -14.29 17.30 0.80
C ARG A 167 -12.99 16.54 1.05
N VAL A 168 -12.79 15.39 0.42
CA VAL A 168 -11.54 14.62 0.53
C VAL A 168 -10.35 15.44 0.03
N LYS A 169 -10.52 16.16 -1.11
CA LYS A 169 -9.47 17.05 -1.62
C LYS A 169 -9.14 18.17 -0.62
N ALA A 170 -10.15 18.81 -0.04
CA ALA A 170 -9.93 19.88 0.94
C ALA A 170 -9.16 19.38 2.18
N VAL A 171 -9.48 18.19 2.66
CA VAL A 171 -8.75 17.54 3.76
C VAL A 171 -7.29 17.27 3.38
N GLN A 172 -7.06 16.73 2.18
CA GLN A 172 -5.70 16.47 1.70
C GLN A 172 -4.90 17.75 1.51
N ASP A 173 -5.51 18.79 0.94
CA ASP A 173 -4.88 20.09 0.75
C ASP A 173 -4.51 20.72 2.12
N ALA A 174 -5.39 20.62 3.12
CA ALA A 174 -5.11 21.09 4.47
C ALA A 174 -3.95 20.33 5.14
N LYS A 175 -3.93 18.99 5.01
CA LYS A 175 -2.81 18.15 5.50
C LYS A 175 -1.50 18.51 4.81
N ASN A 176 -1.53 18.72 3.51
CA ASN A 176 -0.35 19.09 2.72
C ASN A 176 0.14 20.49 3.11
N ALA A 177 -0.77 21.44 3.32
CA ALA A 177 -0.40 22.79 3.77
C ALA A 177 0.23 22.80 5.17
N ALA A 178 -0.32 22.03 6.11
CA ALA A 178 0.24 21.86 7.44
C ALA A 178 1.64 21.22 7.39
N TYR A 179 1.80 20.14 6.63
CA TYR A 179 3.09 19.47 6.47
C TYR A 179 4.13 20.35 5.77
N LYS A 180 3.71 21.13 4.76
CA LYS A 180 4.57 22.12 4.12
C LYS A 180 5.06 23.16 5.12
N ALA A 181 4.17 23.74 5.92
CA ALA A 181 4.51 24.73 6.94
C ALA A 181 5.47 24.15 8.00
N GLU A 182 5.28 22.91 8.42
CA GLU A 182 6.19 22.20 9.32
C GLU A 182 7.59 22.07 8.72
N ASN A 183 7.70 21.66 7.46
CA ASN A 183 8.99 21.51 6.76
C ASN A 183 9.69 22.86 6.55
N GLU A 184 8.94 23.91 6.21
CA GLU A 184 9.50 25.27 6.07
C GLU A 184 10.00 25.81 7.41
N LYS A 185 9.23 25.63 8.48
CA LYS A 185 9.64 26.00 9.84
C LYS A 185 10.91 25.25 10.26
N TRP A 186 10.96 23.94 9.99
CA TRP A 186 12.14 23.12 10.27
C TRP A 186 13.40 23.67 9.57
N LEU A 187 13.29 24.07 8.29
CA LEU A 187 14.41 24.67 7.56
C LEU A 187 14.82 26.03 8.14
N GLN A 188 13.86 26.86 8.56
CA GLN A 188 14.17 28.15 9.22
C GLN A 188 14.95 27.92 10.52
N GLU A 189 14.53 26.98 11.35
CA GLU A 189 15.23 26.60 12.57
C GLU A 189 16.60 25.98 12.28
N ASN A 190 16.69 25.15 11.23
CA ASN A 190 17.95 24.51 10.85
C ASN A 190 19.00 25.54 10.38
N ALA A 191 18.58 26.59 9.69
CA ALA A 191 19.48 27.64 9.22
C ALA A 191 20.22 28.35 10.36
N THR A 192 19.67 28.36 11.59
CA THR A 192 20.28 29.00 12.77
C THR A 192 21.28 28.11 13.50
N LYS A 193 21.39 26.82 13.11
CA LYS A 193 22.28 25.86 13.78
C LYS A 193 23.75 26.12 13.44
N PRO A 194 24.65 25.92 14.40
CA PRO A 194 26.09 26.12 14.16
C PRO A 194 26.63 25.28 13.01
N GLY A 195 27.34 25.92 12.09
CA GLY A 195 27.98 25.29 10.95
C GLY A 195 27.04 25.01 9.77
N VAL A 196 25.77 25.38 9.84
CA VAL A 196 24.84 25.34 8.71
C VAL A 196 25.00 26.59 7.86
N VAL A 197 25.16 26.37 6.55
CA VAL A 197 25.25 27.44 5.54
C VAL A 197 24.02 27.34 4.64
N THR A 198 23.40 28.47 4.33
CA THR A 198 22.27 28.55 3.39
C THR A 198 22.72 29.24 2.10
N THR A 199 22.48 28.61 0.96
CA THR A 199 22.78 29.19 -0.37
C THR A 199 21.65 30.10 -0.87
N ALA A 200 21.91 30.82 -1.97
CA ALA A 200 20.91 31.69 -2.59
C ALA A 200 19.67 30.92 -3.14
N SER A 201 19.81 29.65 -3.45
CA SER A 201 18.70 28.78 -3.89
C SER A 201 17.80 28.32 -2.74
N GLY A 202 18.27 28.45 -1.50
CA GLY A 202 17.65 27.93 -0.29
C GLY A 202 18.16 26.54 0.11
N LEU A 203 19.10 25.94 -0.64
CA LEU A 203 19.80 24.74 -0.19
C LEU A 203 20.54 25.06 1.10
N GLN A 204 20.46 24.16 2.10
CA GLN A 204 21.27 24.28 3.30
C GLN A 204 22.24 23.10 3.36
N TYR A 205 23.42 23.32 3.91
CA TYR A 205 24.39 22.26 4.12
C TYR A 205 25.27 22.52 5.33
N LYS A 206 25.81 21.44 5.87
CA LYS A 206 26.83 21.44 6.91
C LYS A 206 27.98 20.55 6.47
N VAL A 207 29.19 21.10 6.47
CA VAL A 207 30.41 20.34 6.16
C VAL A 207 30.77 19.51 7.39
N LEU A 208 30.74 18.18 7.26
CA LEU A 208 31.15 17.24 8.31
C LEU A 208 32.62 16.87 8.19
N ASN A 209 33.10 16.76 6.92
CA ASN A 209 34.50 16.54 6.60
C ASN A 209 34.84 17.31 5.32
N THR A 210 36.02 17.94 5.28
CA THR A 210 36.50 18.66 4.11
C THR A 210 37.40 17.76 3.30
N GLY A 211 37.07 17.55 2.03
CA GLY A 211 37.93 16.87 1.06
C GLY A 211 38.93 17.83 0.42
N ASN A 212 39.95 17.27 -0.19
CA ASN A 212 41.02 18.00 -0.88
C ASN A 212 41.12 17.67 -2.38
N GLY A 213 40.21 16.86 -2.91
CA GLY A 213 40.17 16.49 -4.33
C GLY A 213 39.48 17.52 -5.20
N ALA A 214 39.32 17.18 -6.51
CA ALA A 214 38.65 18.02 -7.47
C ALA A 214 37.15 18.21 -7.15
N LYS A 215 36.56 19.30 -7.67
CA LYS A 215 35.11 19.50 -7.66
C LYS A 215 34.51 18.88 -8.94
N PRO A 216 33.39 18.15 -8.85
CA PRO A 216 32.73 17.64 -10.03
C PRO A 216 32.15 18.75 -10.91
N GLU A 217 32.21 18.53 -12.21
CA GLU A 217 31.45 19.30 -13.18
C GLU A 217 30.03 18.75 -13.32
N LYS A 218 29.11 19.58 -13.81
CA LYS A 218 27.67 19.25 -13.88
C LYS A 218 27.38 17.99 -14.72
N THR A 219 28.18 17.73 -15.74
CA THR A 219 28.01 16.59 -16.65
C THR A 219 28.76 15.33 -16.22
N GLN A 220 29.56 15.42 -15.18
CA GLN A 220 30.35 14.29 -14.70
C GLN A 220 29.51 13.34 -13.81
N THR A 221 29.90 12.06 -13.86
CA THR A 221 29.39 11.02 -12.96
C THR A 221 30.28 10.96 -11.72
N VAL A 222 29.65 10.91 -10.57
CA VAL A 222 30.31 10.83 -9.26
C VAL A 222 29.99 9.53 -8.56
N GLU A 223 30.90 9.09 -7.71
CA GLU A 223 30.68 8.01 -6.74
C GLU A 223 30.44 8.59 -5.36
N VAL A 224 29.36 8.17 -4.74
CA VAL A 224 28.95 8.66 -3.42
C VAL A 224 28.54 7.52 -2.48
N ILE A 225 28.65 7.78 -1.18
CA ILE A 225 27.97 7.03 -0.13
C ILE A 225 26.98 7.98 0.50
N TYR A 226 25.70 7.56 0.60
CA TYR A 226 24.68 8.44 1.14
C TYR A 226 23.62 7.74 1.97
N GLU A 227 22.93 8.52 2.79
CA GLU A 227 21.69 8.18 3.46
C GLU A 227 20.73 9.36 3.34
N GLY A 228 19.51 9.10 2.89
CA GLY A 228 18.45 10.10 2.74
C GLY A 228 17.29 9.83 3.68
N LYS A 229 16.87 10.86 4.43
CA LYS A 229 15.75 10.81 5.38
C LYS A 229 14.89 12.07 5.29
N THR A 230 13.66 11.97 5.77
CA THR A 230 12.76 13.10 5.97
C THR A 230 12.99 13.76 7.35
N ILE A 231 12.36 14.91 7.61
CA ILE A 231 12.56 15.65 8.87
C ILE A 231 12.13 14.87 10.12
N ASP A 232 11.22 13.90 9.97
CA ASP A 232 10.76 12.96 11.01
C ASP A 232 11.70 11.78 11.22
N GLY A 233 12.83 11.74 10.52
CA GLY A 233 13.86 10.72 10.66
C GLY A 233 13.60 9.44 9.84
N ASN A 234 12.53 9.35 9.06
CA ASN A 234 12.26 8.19 8.21
C ASN A 234 13.28 8.11 7.08
N VAL A 235 14.13 7.09 7.10
CA VAL A 235 15.10 6.82 6.05
C VAL A 235 14.37 6.20 4.86
N PHE A 236 14.35 6.92 3.74
CA PHE A 236 13.70 6.46 2.51
C PHE A 236 14.67 5.78 1.55
N ASP A 237 15.96 6.16 1.59
CA ASP A 237 16.99 5.59 0.70
C ASP A 237 18.39 5.69 1.32
N ALA A 238 19.28 4.74 0.99
CA ALA A 238 20.67 4.74 1.42
C ALA A 238 21.50 3.75 0.58
N THR A 239 22.78 4.04 0.36
CA THR A 239 23.74 3.12 -0.29
C THR A 239 23.77 1.75 0.39
N SER A 240 23.65 1.70 1.71
CA SER A 240 23.64 0.45 2.49
C SER A 240 22.45 -0.48 2.20
N ARG A 241 21.38 0.03 1.57
CA ARG A 241 20.21 -0.75 1.15
C ARG A 241 20.36 -1.37 -0.22
N HIS A 242 21.36 -0.95 -1.00
CA HIS A 242 21.64 -1.45 -2.33
C HIS A 242 22.57 -2.66 -2.22
N GLN A 243 22.07 -3.86 -2.61
CA GLN A 243 22.80 -5.12 -2.43
C GLN A 243 24.19 -5.10 -3.10
N GLY A 244 25.24 -5.27 -2.29
CA GLY A 244 26.61 -5.38 -2.77
C GLY A 244 27.28 -4.07 -3.17
N ALA A 245 26.59 -2.94 -3.14
CA ALA A 245 27.16 -1.64 -3.48
C ALA A 245 28.00 -1.10 -2.30
N LYS A 246 29.25 -0.72 -2.58
CA LYS A 246 30.06 0.07 -1.66
C LYS A 246 29.83 1.57 -1.86
N THR A 247 29.52 1.97 -3.10
CA THR A 247 29.22 3.32 -3.54
C THR A 247 28.10 3.27 -4.57
N ASP A 248 27.38 4.36 -4.73
CA ASP A 248 26.43 4.57 -5.83
C ASP A 248 26.98 5.59 -6.81
N LYS A 249 26.61 5.46 -8.08
CA LYS A 249 27.04 6.34 -9.15
C LYS A 249 25.88 7.20 -9.64
N PHE A 250 26.12 8.50 -9.69
CA PHE A 250 25.14 9.47 -10.19
C PHE A 250 25.81 10.49 -11.10
N ARG A 251 25.17 10.78 -12.22
CA ARG A 251 25.52 11.92 -13.03
C ARG A 251 24.94 13.18 -12.39
N CYS A 252 25.74 14.22 -12.17
CA CYS A 252 25.36 15.37 -11.37
C CYS A 252 24.16 16.15 -11.91
N ASP A 253 23.87 16.10 -13.22
CA ASP A 253 22.72 16.75 -13.86
C ASP A 253 21.46 15.86 -13.97
N GLN A 254 21.52 14.60 -13.51
CA GLN A 254 20.41 13.64 -13.56
C GLN A 254 19.81 13.30 -12.19
N VAL A 255 20.05 14.15 -11.22
CA VAL A 255 19.53 14.05 -9.86
C VAL A 255 18.63 15.26 -9.52
N ILE A 256 18.03 15.29 -8.35
CA ILE A 256 17.25 16.46 -7.90
C ILE A 256 18.15 17.70 -7.82
N LYS A 257 17.57 18.89 -8.03
CA LYS A 257 18.32 20.16 -8.12
C LYS A 257 19.25 20.39 -6.94
N GLY A 258 18.79 20.11 -5.73
CA GLY A 258 19.59 20.25 -4.52
C GLY A 258 20.82 19.35 -4.50
N TRP A 259 20.75 18.14 -5.04
CA TRP A 259 21.90 17.26 -5.21
C TRP A 259 22.88 17.78 -6.27
N THR A 260 22.38 18.25 -7.42
CA THR A 260 23.23 18.87 -8.46
C THR A 260 24.04 20.01 -7.85
N GLU A 261 23.40 20.92 -7.10
CA GLU A 261 24.06 22.06 -6.50
C GLU A 261 25.08 21.64 -5.43
N ALA A 262 24.70 20.69 -4.56
CA ALA A 262 25.60 20.18 -3.54
C ALA A 262 26.83 19.49 -4.14
N LEU A 263 26.65 18.52 -5.04
CA LEU A 263 27.74 17.74 -5.64
C LEU A 263 28.73 18.60 -6.39
N THR A 264 28.25 19.61 -7.14
CA THR A 264 29.13 20.54 -7.87
C THR A 264 29.83 21.57 -6.97
N SER A 265 29.43 21.65 -5.71
CA SER A 265 30.05 22.49 -4.68
C SER A 265 31.04 21.73 -3.80
N MET A 266 30.86 20.43 -3.63
CA MET A 266 31.71 19.52 -2.85
C MET A 266 33.03 19.26 -3.55
N THR A 267 34.07 18.99 -2.77
CA THR A 267 35.34 18.43 -3.24
C THR A 267 35.39 16.92 -2.98
N VAL A 268 36.04 16.14 -3.82
CA VAL A 268 36.23 14.71 -3.58
C VAL A 268 36.92 14.50 -2.24
N GLY A 269 36.42 13.52 -1.46
CA GLY A 269 36.81 13.24 -0.08
C GLY A 269 36.00 14.02 0.97
N SER A 270 35.08 14.91 0.54
CA SER A 270 34.19 15.61 1.48
C SER A 270 33.01 14.76 1.91
N LYS A 271 32.56 15.04 3.13
CA LYS A 271 31.29 14.52 3.67
C LYS A 271 30.43 15.69 4.15
N TRP A 272 29.25 15.82 3.58
CA TRP A 272 28.31 16.88 3.93
C TRP A 272 27.00 16.31 4.43
N GLU A 273 26.34 17.04 5.29
CA GLU A 273 24.91 16.90 5.57
C GLU A 273 24.19 18.02 4.81
N ILE A 274 23.31 17.65 3.87
CA ILE A 274 22.59 18.58 3.02
C ILE A 274 21.09 18.54 3.33
N TYR A 275 20.46 19.70 3.36
CA TYR A 275 19.05 19.88 3.69
C TYR A 275 18.38 20.57 2.52
N ILE A 276 17.57 19.81 1.80
CA ILE A 276 17.05 20.20 0.50
C ILE A 276 15.58 20.59 0.64
N PRO A 277 15.23 21.86 0.44
CA PRO A 277 13.85 22.29 0.45
C PRO A 277 13.08 21.67 -0.73
N GLN A 278 11.77 21.56 -0.58
CA GLN A 278 10.89 20.85 -1.52
C GLN A 278 11.03 21.33 -2.99
N ASN A 279 11.25 22.64 -3.23
CA ASN A 279 11.41 23.24 -4.56
C ASN A 279 12.71 22.81 -5.28
N LEU A 280 13.70 22.32 -4.54
CA LEU A 280 14.93 21.72 -5.05
C LEU A 280 14.91 20.19 -5.05
N ALA A 281 13.78 19.60 -4.63
CA ALA A 281 13.54 18.16 -4.56
C ALA A 281 12.31 17.76 -5.42
N TYR A 282 11.29 17.18 -4.82
CA TYR A 282 10.12 16.63 -5.54
C TYR A 282 8.91 17.57 -5.58
N GLY A 283 8.93 18.68 -4.83
CA GLY A 283 7.86 19.69 -4.81
C GLY A 283 6.54 19.11 -4.28
N GLU A 284 5.48 19.36 -5.03
CA GLU A 284 4.11 18.92 -4.73
C GLU A 284 3.85 17.44 -5.05
N ARG A 285 4.83 16.75 -5.62
CA ARG A 285 4.66 15.35 -6.03
C ARG A 285 5.07 14.40 -4.93
N GLN A 286 4.32 13.34 -4.77
CA GLN A 286 4.75 12.19 -3.98
C GLN A 286 5.80 11.38 -4.76
N ALA A 287 6.88 10.97 -4.09
CA ALA A 287 7.93 10.13 -4.68
C ALA A 287 8.18 8.93 -3.74
N GLY A 288 7.58 7.79 -4.07
CA GLY A 288 7.63 6.61 -3.21
C GLY A 288 7.08 6.90 -1.81
N GLN A 289 7.93 6.78 -0.79
CA GLN A 289 7.59 7.08 0.61
C GLN A 289 7.69 8.57 0.97
N ILE A 290 8.25 9.40 0.06
CA ILE A 290 8.42 10.83 0.28
C ILE A 290 7.10 11.53 -0.01
N LYS A 291 6.54 12.20 1.01
CA LYS A 291 5.30 12.97 0.89
C LYS A 291 5.49 14.24 0.06
N PRO A 292 4.42 14.81 -0.55
CA PRO A 292 4.48 16.15 -1.11
C PRO A 292 5.05 17.17 -0.12
N TYR A 293 5.80 18.15 -0.62
CA TYR A 293 6.40 19.25 0.15
C TYR A 293 7.46 18.84 1.19
N SER A 294 7.97 17.61 1.14
CA SER A 294 9.02 17.15 2.05
C SER A 294 10.33 17.91 1.85
N THR A 295 10.92 18.35 2.94
CA THR A 295 12.35 18.67 3.04
C THR A 295 13.11 17.37 3.17
N LEU A 296 14.19 17.22 2.40
CA LEU A 296 15.02 16.01 2.40
C LEU A 296 16.36 16.30 3.09
N ILE A 297 16.77 15.41 3.94
CA ILE A 297 18.04 15.47 4.65
C ILE A 297 18.90 14.32 4.12
N PHE A 298 20.07 14.63 3.58
CA PHE A 298 21.02 13.63 3.17
C PHE A 298 22.35 13.81 3.85
N THR A 299 22.92 12.73 4.33
CA THR A 299 24.36 12.66 4.57
C THR A 299 24.99 12.12 3.31
N VAL A 300 25.89 12.88 2.68
CA VAL A 300 26.55 12.50 1.41
C VAL A 300 28.05 12.57 1.59
N GLU A 301 28.74 11.49 1.23
CA GLU A 301 30.19 11.42 1.11
C GLU A 301 30.55 11.29 -0.36
N LEU A 302 31.28 12.27 -0.90
CA LEU A 302 31.75 12.29 -2.28
C LEU A 302 33.08 11.52 -2.36
N VAL A 303 33.00 10.28 -2.83
CA VAL A 303 34.14 9.35 -2.86
C VAL A 303 35.05 9.61 -4.05
N GLY A 304 34.47 9.89 -5.22
CA GLY A 304 35.23 10.06 -6.45
C GLY A 304 34.44 10.68 -7.59
N ILE A 305 35.16 11.04 -8.65
CA ILE A 305 34.61 11.41 -9.95
C ILE A 305 35.01 10.30 -10.91
N GLU A 306 34.05 9.74 -11.65
CA GLU A 306 34.31 8.74 -12.66
C GLU A 306 35.12 9.37 -13.79
N GLN A 307 36.27 8.83 -14.08
CA GLN A 307 37.05 9.29 -15.22
C GLN A 307 36.39 8.78 -16.50
N GLU A 308 36.03 9.70 -17.42
CA GLU A 308 35.69 9.28 -18.77
C GLU A 308 36.86 8.50 -19.33
N ALA A 309 36.65 7.27 -19.77
CA ALA A 309 37.64 6.53 -20.51
C ALA A 309 38.07 7.40 -21.69
N LYS A 310 39.29 7.93 -21.65
CA LYS A 310 39.87 8.60 -22.82
C LYS A 310 39.77 7.62 -23.98
N ALA A 311 38.99 7.96 -24.99
CA ALA A 311 39.05 7.26 -26.26
C ALA A 311 40.51 7.33 -26.71
N ASP A 312 41.19 6.19 -26.66
CA ASP A 312 42.53 6.04 -27.26
C ASP A 312 42.40 6.44 -28.72
N THR A 313 42.87 7.65 -29.01
CA THR A 313 43.14 8.08 -30.37
C THR A 313 44.37 7.27 -30.81
N ALA A 314 44.12 6.07 -31.32
CA ALA A 314 45.15 5.31 -32.01
C ALA A 314 45.64 6.16 -33.21
N GLU A 315 46.84 6.74 -33.06
CA GLU A 315 47.61 7.31 -34.13
C GLU A 315 47.81 6.24 -35.20
N THR A 316 47.03 6.33 -36.28
CA THR A 316 47.24 5.52 -37.48
C THR A 316 48.41 6.11 -38.25
N THR A 317 49.59 5.59 -38.01
CA THR A 317 50.76 5.83 -38.86
C THR A 317 50.48 5.28 -40.26
N THR A 318 50.35 6.20 -41.19
CA THR A 318 50.22 5.95 -42.62
C THR A 318 51.44 5.24 -43.13
N THR A 319 51.31 4.05 -43.67
CA THR A 319 52.21 3.54 -44.70
C THR A 319 51.40 3.12 -45.92
N ALA A 320 51.54 3.92 -46.96
CA ALA A 320 51.04 3.68 -48.31
C ALA A 320 51.65 2.42 -48.93
N LYS A 321 50.84 1.53 -49.47
CA LYS A 321 51.22 0.81 -50.74
C LYS A 321 49.99 0.38 -51.50
N SER A 322 50.01 0.82 -52.68
CA SER A 322 49.19 0.70 -53.89
C SER A 322 48.70 -0.74 -54.20
N ALA A 323 47.58 -0.80 -54.80
CA ALA A 323 47.30 -1.37 -56.15
C ALA A 323 46.03 -2.25 -56.16
N THR A 324 45.07 -1.76 -56.87
CA THR A 324 44.42 -2.34 -58.06
C THR A 324 43.37 -3.47 -57.90
N SER A 325 42.23 -3.13 -58.47
CA SER A 325 41.39 -3.99 -59.35
C SER A 325 40.05 -4.50 -58.78
N ALA A 326 39.04 -3.89 -59.26
CA ALA A 326 38.00 -4.33 -60.19
C ALA A 326 36.77 -5.04 -59.63
N LYS A 327 35.64 -4.34 -59.70
CA LYS A 327 34.48 -4.62 -60.56
C LYS A 327 33.62 -5.87 -60.24
N LYS A 328 32.38 -5.65 -59.90
CA LYS A 328 31.09 -6.09 -60.53
C LYS A 328 30.01 -6.20 -59.45
N ALA A 329 29.03 -5.36 -59.43
CA ALA A 329 27.81 -5.29 -60.27
C ALA A 329 26.71 -6.30 -59.84
N ALA A 330 25.60 -5.68 -59.62
CA ALA A 330 24.21 -6.06 -59.92
C ALA A 330 23.41 -6.69 -58.79
N ALA A 331 22.49 -5.97 -58.20
CA ALA A 331 21.07 -5.92 -58.61
C ALA A 331 20.30 -7.22 -58.37
N ASN A 332 19.36 -7.23 -57.45
CA ASN A 332 17.99 -7.48 -57.88
C ASN A 332 16.94 -7.06 -56.87
N LYS A 333 15.94 -6.44 -57.40
CA LYS A 333 14.68 -5.98 -56.96
C LYS A 333 13.67 -7.14 -56.85
N LYS A 334 12.72 -7.11 -55.93
CA LYS A 334 11.24 -7.34 -56.11
C LYS A 334 10.62 -7.55 -54.76
N THR A 335 9.79 -6.63 -54.28
CA THR A 335 8.31 -6.47 -54.46
C THR A 335 7.51 -7.75 -54.39
N THR A 336 6.58 -7.78 -53.41
CA THR A 336 5.15 -8.03 -53.56
C THR A 336 4.56 -8.11 -52.15
N LYS A 337 3.74 -7.22 -51.63
CA LYS A 337 2.31 -6.90 -51.87
C LYS A 337 1.34 -8.01 -51.43
N ARG A 338 0.60 -7.69 -50.36
CA ARG A 338 -0.85 -7.79 -50.20
C ARG A 338 -1.55 -9.09 -49.75
N LYS A 339 -2.45 -8.86 -48.78
CA LYS A 339 -3.81 -9.37 -48.53
C LYS A 339 -3.86 -10.52 -47.50
N LYS A 340 -4.70 -10.47 -46.49
CA LYS A 340 -6.05 -9.95 -46.24
C LYS A 340 -6.23 -9.66 -44.76
#